data_18bdce70abeba8f616a5f5282775942b
#
_entry.id   18bdce70abeba8f616a5f5282775942b
#
_cell.length_a   1.000
_cell.length_b   1.000
_cell.length_c   1.000
_cell.angle_alpha   90.00
_cell.angle_beta   90.00
_cell.angle_gamma   90.00
#
_symmetry.space_group_name_H-M   'P 1'
#
loop_
_entity.id
_entity.type
_entity.pdbx_description
1 polymer ?
#
loop_
_entity_poly.entity_id
_entity_poly.type
_entity_poly.pdbx_seq_one_letter_code
_entity_poly.pdbx_strand_id
1 'polypeptide(L)'
;QLSSLENKSFPKLKQHLILGTRKTHKYVENHKVSDFLVPYTSSGCSAMCLYCYLVCNYNKCSYLRVFVNREQMMEKLIRTANQSKKSLTFEIGSNSDLILENVVTENLPWTIEQFAANAKGKLTFPTKFDMISPLLSLNHQQKVIFRMSLNPETIIRKVELGTSRLNQRIMALNAMCDAG
;
A
#
# COMPACT_ATOMS: atom_id res chain seq x y z
N GLN A 1 18.73 -14.64 -13.19
CA GLN A 1 17.83 -15.71 -13.66
C GLN A 1 16.40 -15.23 -13.93
N LEU A 2 15.79 -14.37 -13.10
CA LEU A 2 14.42 -13.87 -13.33
C LEU A 2 14.35 -12.84 -14.48
N SER A 3 15.40 -12.08 -14.70
CA SER A 3 15.49 -11.08 -15.78
C SER A 3 15.55 -11.69 -17.19
N SER A 4 15.86 -12.98 -17.31
CA SER A 4 15.94 -13.69 -18.58
C SER A 4 14.61 -14.35 -18.99
N LEU A 5 13.57 -14.27 -18.18
CA LEU A 5 12.27 -14.86 -18.47
C LEU A 5 11.52 -14.05 -19.53
N GLU A 6 10.83 -14.77 -20.41
CA GLU A 6 9.99 -14.16 -21.44
C GLU A 6 8.78 -13.44 -20.84
N ASN A 7 8.29 -12.42 -21.54
CA ASN A 7 7.12 -11.63 -21.11
C ASN A 7 5.86 -12.49 -20.86
N LYS A 8 5.71 -13.62 -21.56
CA LYS A 8 4.60 -14.56 -21.32
C LYS A 8 4.61 -15.23 -19.94
N SER A 9 5.77 -15.24 -19.26
CA SER A 9 5.90 -15.79 -17.91
C SER A 9 5.47 -14.81 -16.82
N PHE A 10 5.27 -13.55 -17.16
CA PHE A 10 4.97 -12.46 -16.23
C PHE A 10 3.74 -12.70 -15.33
N PRO A 11 2.59 -13.18 -15.85
CA PRO A 11 1.42 -13.48 -15.00
C PRO A 11 1.72 -14.54 -13.93
N LYS A 12 2.55 -15.54 -14.26
CA LYS A 12 2.97 -16.56 -13.30
C LYS A 12 3.87 -15.99 -12.23
N LEU A 13 4.76 -15.06 -12.57
CA LEU A 13 5.65 -14.40 -11.60
C LEU A 13 4.87 -13.60 -10.55
N LYS A 14 3.74 -13.00 -10.94
CA LYS A 14 2.87 -12.29 -10.00
C LYS A 14 2.19 -13.17 -8.95
N GLN A 15 2.15 -14.46 -9.16
CA GLN A 15 1.60 -15.44 -8.21
C GLN A 15 2.61 -15.91 -7.16
N HIS A 16 3.87 -15.46 -7.24
CA HIS A 16 4.89 -15.82 -6.27
C HIS A 16 4.90 -14.82 -5.11
N LEU A 17 4.93 -15.36 -3.91
CA LEU A 17 5.15 -14.63 -2.66
C LEU A 17 6.57 -14.86 -2.18
N ILE A 18 7.30 -13.79 -1.90
CA ILE A 18 8.63 -13.85 -1.31
C ILE A 18 8.58 -13.22 0.08
N LEU A 19 9.01 -13.97 1.07
CA LEU A 19 9.20 -13.47 2.43
C LEU A 19 10.65 -13.04 2.63
N GLY A 20 10.85 -11.93 3.32
CA GLY A 20 12.18 -11.40 3.57
C GLY A 20 12.22 -10.34 4.65
N THR A 21 13.38 -9.77 4.87
CA THR A 21 13.56 -8.62 5.76
C THR A 21 13.95 -7.38 4.95
N ARG A 22 13.37 -6.24 5.27
CA ARG A 22 13.76 -4.97 4.66
C ARG A 22 14.96 -4.40 5.39
N LYS A 23 16.09 -4.30 4.69
CA LYS A 23 17.33 -3.74 5.22
C LYS A 23 17.41 -2.21 5.07
N THR A 24 16.81 -1.66 4.01
CA THR A 24 16.89 -0.24 3.69
C THR A 24 15.56 0.44 3.99
N HIS A 25 15.60 1.44 4.85
CA HIS A 25 14.45 2.25 5.28
C HIS A 25 14.65 3.72 4.89
N LYS A 26 15.02 3.98 3.63
CA LYS A 26 15.18 5.34 3.13
C LYS A 26 13.81 5.91 2.77
N TYR A 27 13.45 7.03 3.38
CA TYR A 27 12.26 7.81 3.01
C TYR A 27 12.59 8.72 1.84
N VAL A 28 11.66 8.87 0.93
CA VAL A 28 11.79 9.75 -0.22
C VAL A 28 10.83 10.92 -0.04
N GLU A 29 11.33 12.14 -0.14
CA GLU A 29 10.50 13.33 -0.08
C GLU A 29 9.45 13.32 -1.18
N ASN A 30 8.25 13.74 -0.83
CA ASN A 30 7.12 13.85 -1.73
C ASN A 30 6.38 15.15 -1.43
N HIS A 31 6.01 15.88 -2.47
CA HIS A 31 5.35 17.18 -2.34
C HIS A 31 3.96 17.20 -2.99
N LYS A 32 3.35 16.01 -3.18
CA LYS A 32 2.01 15.88 -3.79
C LYS A 32 0.95 15.68 -2.71
N VAL A 33 0.84 14.47 -2.20
CA VAL A 33 -0.22 14.04 -1.26
C VAL A 33 0.32 13.65 0.10
N SER A 34 1.64 13.67 0.25
CA SER A 34 2.37 13.33 1.48
C SER A 34 3.69 14.07 1.53
N ASP A 35 4.31 14.16 2.70
CA ASP A 35 5.66 14.70 2.85
C ASP A 35 6.72 13.65 2.49
N PHE A 36 6.43 12.38 2.77
CA PHE A 36 7.35 11.27 2.50
C PHE A 36 6.66 10.05 1.92
N LEU A 37 7.33 9.43 0.94
CA LEU A 37 7.05 8.05 0.52
C LEU A 37 7.88 7.12 1.40
N VAL A 38 7.20 6.23 2.09
CA VAL A 38 7.81 5.30 3.04
C VAL A 38 7.74 3.87 2.50
N PRO A 39 8.88 3.23 2.20
CA PRO A 39 8.90 1.80 1.90
C PRO A 39 8.43 1.03 3.15
N TYR A 40 7.37 0.25 3.00
CA TYR A 40 6.75 -0.41 4.14
C TYR A 40 6.75 -1.94 4.00
N THR A 41 5.77 -2.63 4.58
CA THR A 41 5.73 -4.08 4.76
C THR A 41 5.68 -4.89 3.48
N SER A 42 5.43 -4.26 2.34
CA SER A 42 5.40 -4.99 1.07
C SER A 42 5.99 -4.21 -0.10
N SER A 43 6.29 -4.92 -1.15
CA SER A 43 6.54 -4.37 -2.49
C SER A 43 6.10 -5.34 -3.57
N GLY A 44 5.69 -4.80 -4.71
CA GLY A 44 5.01 -5.54 -5.75
C GLY A 44 3.51 -5.57 -5.50
N CYS A 45 2.76 -6.05 -6.47
CA CYS A 45 1.31 -6.12 -6.42
C CYS A 45 0.84 -7.26 -7.33
N SER A 46 -0.09 -8.08 -6.88
CA SER A 46 -0.62 -9.19 -7.68
C SER A 46 -1.69 -8.75 -8.70
N ALA A 47 -2.20 -7.51 -8.63
CA ALA A 47 -3.05 -6.97 -9.69
C ALA A 47 -2.32 -6.86 -11.04
N MET A 48 -3.08 -6.90 -12.12
CA MET A 48 -2.58 -6.97 -13.49
C MET A 48 -2.85 -5.68 -14.29
N CYS A 49 -2.71 -4.50 -13.63
CA CYS A 49 -2.88 -3.23 -14.32
C CYS A 49 -1.88 -3.08 -15.46
N LEU A 50 -2.35 -2.81 -16.67
CA LEU A 50 -1.50 -2.76 -17.89
C LEU A 50 -0.53 -1.58 -17.90
N TYR A 51 -0.80 -0.52 -17.14
CA TYR A 51 0.08 0.66 -16.99
C TYR A 51 0.92 0.64 -15.71
N CYS A 52 1.06 -0.52 -15.06
CA CYS A 52 1.67 -0.60 -13.73
C CYS A 52 3.16 -0.24 -13.75
N TYR A 53 3.53 0.89 -13.16
CA TYR A 53 4.92 1.34 -13.08
C TYR A 53 5.81 0.41 -12.24
N LEU A 54 5.23 -0.35 -11.31
CA LEU A 54 5.97 -1.32 -10.50
C LEU A 54 6.64 -2.40 -11.36
N VAL A 55 6.02 -2.75 -12.47
CA VAL A 55 6.57 -3.69 -13.45
C VAL A 55 7.88 -3.17 -14.05
N CYS A 56 7.92 -1.87 -14.37
CA CYS A 56 9.10 -1.24 -14.93
C CYS A 56 10.24 -1.11 -13.90
N ASN A 57 9.88 -0.79 -12.66
CA ASN A 57 10.85 -0.54 -11.59
C ASN A 57 11.52 -1.81 -11.05
N TYR A 58 10.90 -2.98 -11.21
CA TYR A 58 11.40 -4.24 -10.64
C TYR A 58 11.90 -5.24 -11.70
N ASN A 59 12.47 -4.74 -12.79
CA ASN A 59 13.07 -5.58 -13.84
C ASN A 59 12.11 -6.70 -14.30
N LYS A 60 10.87 -6.35 -14.62
CA LYS A 60 9.81 -7.28 -15.04
C LYS A 60 9.34 -8.25 -13.95
N CYS A 61 9.84 -8.16 -12.72
CA CYS A 61 9.50 -9.04 -11.61
C CYS A 61 8.57 -8.32 -10.65
N SER A 62 7.27 -8.42 -10.85
CA SER A 62 6.27 -7.81 -9.97
C SER A 62 5.62 -8.83 -9.03
N TYR A 63 6.37 -9.82 -8.58
CA TYR A 63 5.94 -10.72 -7.51
C TYR A 63 5.76 -9.93 -6.21
N LEU A 64 4.86 -10.41 -5.37
CA LEU A 64 4.64 -9.83 -4.06
C LEU A 64 5.80 -10.20 -3.13
N ARG A 65 6.41 -9.20 -2.52
CA ARG A 65 7.38 -9.37 -1.43
C ARG A 65 6.75 -8.86 -0.16
N VAL A 66 6.79 -9.67 0.88
CA VAL A 66 6.37 -9.29 2.24
C VAL A 66 7.59 -9.27 3.14
N PHE A 67 7.74 -8.20 3.90
CA PHE A 67 8.86 -7.98 4.82
C PHE A 67 8.38 -8.21 6.24
N VAL A 68 8.97 -9.21 6.90
CA VAL A 68 8.52 -9.69 8.21
C VAL A 68 8.97 -8.83 9.39
N ASN A 69 9.87 -7.87 9.18
CA ASN A 69 10.39 -6.98 10.23
C ASN A 69 9.58 -5.68 10.36
N ARG A 70 8.25 -5.79 10.41
CA ARG A 70 7.32 -4.66 10.47
C ARG A 70 7.53 -3.78 11.72
N GLU A 71 7.89 -4.38 12.84
CA GLU A 71 8.13 -3.66 14.10
C GLU A 71 9.29 -2.67 13.96
N GLN A 72 10.41 -3.09 13.36
CA GLN A 72 11.55 -2.21 13.11
C GLN A 72 11.20 -1.04 12.18
N MET A 73 10.37 -1.30 11.18
CA MET A 73 9.89 -0.26 10.26
C MET A 73 8.97 0.73 10.95
N MET A 74 8.06 0.24 11.79
CA MET A 74 7.14 1.06 12.57
C MET A 74 7.89 1.91 13.60
N GLU A 75 8.83 1.33 14.33
CA GLU A 75 9.66 2.06 15.30
C GLU A 75 10.37 3.24 14.65
N LYS A 76 10.98 3.01 13.47
CA LYS A 76 11.61 4.08 12.71
C LYS A 76 10.60 5.15 12.28
N LEU A 77 9.41 4.74 11.83
CA LEU A 77 8.36 5.65 11.38
C LEU A 77 7.87 6.54 12.53
N ILE A 78 7.57 5.95 13.68
CA ILE A 78 7.17 6.64 14.90
C ILE A 78 8.25 7.63 15.34
N ARG A 79 9.51 7.20 15.38
CA ARG A 79 10.65 8.05 15.74
C ARG A 79 10.76 9.26 14.81
N THR A 80 10.70 9.03 13.50
CA THR A 80 10.77 10.11 12.49
C THR A 80 9.61 11.09 12.64
N ALA A 81 8.40 10.58 12.83
CA ALA A 81 7.20 11.41 13.01
C ALA A 81 7.30 12.28 14.28
N ASN A 82 7.77 11.71 15.39
CA ASN A 82 7.83 12.39 16.68
C ASN A 82 9.00 13.37 16.81
N GLN A 83 10.08 13.17 16.07
CA GLN A 83 11.22 14.10 16.01
C GLN A 83 10.93 15.35 15.17
N SER A 84 9.94 15.30 14.29
CA SER A 84 9.58 16.45 13.47
C SER A 84 8.88 17.53 14.28
N LYS A 85 9.22 18.79 14.00
CA LYS A 85 8.50 19.95 14.54
C LYS A 85 7.14 20.17 13.88
N LYS A 86 6.98 19.68 12.66
CA LYS A 86 5.73 19.78 11.87
C LYS A 86 4.97 18.44 11.94
N SER A 87 3.66 18.51 11.79
CA SER A 87 2.82 17.33 11.56
C SER A 87 3.07 16.83 10.14
N LEU A 88 3.69 15.67 10.00
CA LEU A 88 4.06 15.06 8.72
C LEU A 88 3.02 14.04 8.27
N THR A 89 2.85 13.95 6.94
CA THR A 89 2.05 12.91 6.30
C THR A 89 2.98 11.91 5.62
N PHE A 90 2.84 10.64 5.97
CA PHE A 90 3.64 9.54 5.43
C PHE A 90 2.79 8.67 4.51
N GLU A 91 3.20 8.55 3.26
CA GLU A 91 2.60 7.61 2.33
C GLU A 91 3.25 6.25 2.46
N ILE A 92 2.51 5.28 2.99
CA ILE A 92 2.85 3.87 2.98
C ILE A 92 2.17 3.19 1.79
N GLY A 93 2.75 2.11 1.25
CA GLY A 93 2.14 1.39 0.13
C GLY A 93 2.41 1.96 -1.26
N SER A 94 3.31 2.95 -1.41
CA SER A 94 3.69 3.47 -2.73
C SER A 94 4.26 2.39 -3.68
N ASN A 95 4.80 1.31 -3.14
CA ASN A 95 5.39 0.19 -3.89
C ASN A 95 4.52 -1.09 -3.87
N SER A 96 3.27 -1.00 -3.41
CA SER A 96 2.34 -2.12 -3.26
C SER A 96 0.91 -1.60 -3.21
N ASP A 97 -0.07 -2.49 -3.10
CA ASP A 97 -1.41 -2.15 -2.64
C ASP A 97 -1.63 -2.81 -1.27
N LEU A 98 -1.72 -2.00 -0.21
CA LEU A 98 -1.76 -2.50 1.17
C LEU A 98 -3.10 -3.16 1.53
N ILE A 99 -4.20 -2.80 0.88
CA ILE A 99 -5.48 -3.49 1.07
C ILE A 99 -5.40 -4.91 0.52
N LEU A 100 -4.77 -5.06 -0.66
CA LEU A 100 -4.56 -6.38 -1.24
C LEU A 100 -3.56 -7.22 -0.42
N GLU A 101 -2.46 -6.61 0.03
CA GLU A 101 -1.47 -7.28 0.90
C GLU A 101 -2.10 -7.74 2.22
N ASN A 102 -3.00 -6.94 2.77
CA ASN A 102 -3.63 -7.20 4.07
C ASN A 102 -4.40 -8.52 4.11
N VAL A 103 -4.92 -9.00 2.97
CA VAL A 103 -5.61 -10.30 2.86
C VAL A 103 -4.69 -11.46 3.28
N VAL A 104 -3.37 -11.29 3.11
CA VAL A 104 -2.37 -12.34 3.42
C VAL A 104 -1.69 -12.09 4.76
N THR A 105 -1.49 -10.83 5.15
CA THR A 105 -0.57 -10.47 6.25
C THR A 105 -1.26 -9.91 7.49
N GLU A 106 -2.47 -9.38 7.33
CA GLU A 106 -3.19 -8.65 8.38
C GLU A 106 -2.36 -7.50 9.02
N ASN A 107 -1.40 -6.97 8.26
CA ASN A 107 -0.47 -5.95 8.75
C ASN A 107 -1.09 -4.55 8.84
N LEU A 108 -2.07 -4.25 7.99
CA LEU A 108 -2.56 -2.88 7.86
C LEU A 108 -3.34 -2.40 9.10
N PRO A 109 -4.25 -3.18 9.70
CA PRO A 109 -4.89 -2.83 10.96
C PRO A 109 -3.88 -2.55 12.07
N TRP A 110 -2.95 -3.47 12.28
CA TRP A 110 -1.87 -3.31 13.26
C TRP A 110 -1.06 -2.03 13.01
N THR A 111 -0.73 -1.74 11.75
CA THR A 111 0.01 -0.53 11.36
C THR A 111 -0.73 0.74 11.73
N ILE A 112 -2.02 0.80 11.43
CA ILE A 112 -2.89 1.94 11.74
C ILE A 112 -2.96 2.17 13.24
N GLU A 113 -3.22 1.13 14.03
CA GLU A 113 -3.32 1.22 15.48
C GLU A 113 -2.00 1.63 16.14
N GLN A 114 -0.87 1.03 15.73
CA GLN A 114 0.43 1.38 16.27
C GLN A 114 0.82 2.83 15.96
N PHE A 115 0.57 3.28 14.74
CA PHE A 115 0.83 4.66 14.37
C PHE A 115 -0.10 5.63 15.10
N ALA A 116 -1.38 5.34 15.15
CA ALA A 116 -2.37 6.17 15.82
C ALA A 116 -2.04 6.37 17.30
N ALA A 117 -1.65 5.31 17.99
CA ALA A 117 -1.33 5.36 19.41
C ALA A 117 0.00 6.09 19.72
N ASN A 118 1.01 5.97 18.86
CA ASN A 118 2.40 6.29 19.23
C ASN A 118 3.04 7.41 18.39
N ALA A 119 2.44 7.83 17.28
CA ALA A 119 3.04 8.79 16.37
C ALA A 119 2.25 10.09 16.24
N LYS A 120 2.95 11.17 15.93
CA LYS A 120 2.38 12.42 15.44
C LYS A 120 2.20 12.35 13.91
N GLY A 121 1.30 13.19 13.38
CA GLY A 121 1.10 13.27 11.94
C GLY A 121 0.07 12.29 11.41
N LYS A 122 0.16 12.00 10.12
CA LYS A 122 -0.84 11.18 9.41
C LYS A 122 -0.20 10.10 8.56
N LEU A 123 -0.88 8.97 8.43
CA LEU A 123 -0.63 7.97 7.40
C LEU A 123 -1.54 8.19 6.20
N THR A 124 -1.05 7.88 5.02
CA THR A 124 -1.89 7.79 3.83
C THR A 124 -1.47 6.63 2.95
N PHE A 125 -2.41 6.01 2.27
CA PHE A 125 -2.16 4.94 1.30
C PHE A 125 -3.24 4.92 0.23
N PRO A 126 -2.86 4.70 -1.04
CA PRO A 126 -3.79 4.52 -2.14
C PRO A 126 -4.17 3.05 -2.28
N THR A 127 -5.40 2.78 -2.75
CA THR A 127 -5.81 1.42 -3.13
C THR A 127 -6.71 1.41 -4.35
N LYS A 128 -6.83 0.25 -4.99
CA LYS A 128 -7.80 -0.10 -6.03
C LYS A 128 -8.72 -1.25 -5.60
N PHE A 129 -8.74 -1.57 -4.30
CA PHE A 129 -9.47 -2.70 -3.75
C PHE A 129 -10.47 -2.28 -2.69
N ASP A 130 -11.55 -3.05 -2.57
CA ASP A 130 -12.69 -2.81 -1.69
C ASP A 130 -12.72 -3.65 -0.41
N MET A 131 -11.68 -4.49 -0.17
CA MET A 131 -11.60 -5.34 1.02
C MET A 131 -11.20 -4.55 2.27
N ILE A 132 -12.01 -3.56 2.63
CA ILE A 132 -11.74 -2.59 3.72
C ILE A 132 -12.35 -2.98 5.08
N SER A 133 -13.13 -4.06 5.13
CA SER A 133 -13.87 -4.45 6.35
C SER A 133 -12.99 -4.48 7.62
N PRO A 134 -11.74 -4.96 7.59
CA PRO A 134 -10.88 -4.95 8.77
C PRO A 134 -10.49 -3.55 9.27
N LEU A 135 -10.75 -2.49 8.51
CA LEU A 135 -10.36 -1.13 8.85
C LEU A 135 -11.49 -0.31 9.45
N LEU A 136 -12.75 -0.70 9.24
CA LEU A 136 -13.92 0.12 9.56
C LEU A 136 -14.13 0.35 11.07
N SER A 137 -13.62 -0.56 11.91
CA SER A 137 -13.78 -0.46 13.39
C SER A 137 -12.52 -0.02 14.12
N LEU A 138 -11.46 0.36 13.39
CA LEU A 138 -10.18 0.71 14.01
C LEU A 138 -10.22 2.09 14.66
N ASN A 139 -9.60 2.22 15.83
CA ASN A 139 -9.36 3.50 16.46
C ASN A 139 -8.15 4.20 15.79
N HIS A 140 -8.37 4.80 14.63
CA HIS A 140 -7.33 5.49 13.86
C HIS A 140 -7.05 6.92 14.35
N GLN A 141 -7.78 7.44 15.36
CA GLN A 141 -7.62 8.79 15.95
C GLN A 141 -7.54 9.90 14.90
N GLN A 142 -8.26 9.78 13.79
CA GLN A 142 -8.23 10.69 12.63
C GLN A 142 -6.83 10.92 12.03
N LYS A 143 -5.92 9.96 12.23
CA LYS A 143 -4.54 10.03 11.72
C LYS A 143 -4.35 9.28 10.40
N VAL A 144 -5.41 8.79 9.76
CA VAL A 144 -5.34 8.08 8.49
C VAL A 144 -6.08 8.85 7.41
N ILE A 145 -5.46 8.96 6.24
CA ILE A 145 -6.06 9.50 5.02
C ILE A 145 -6.17 8.34 4.04
N PHE A 146 -7.36 7.77 3.95
CA PHE A 146 -7.67 6.74 2.98
C PHE A 146 -7.83 7.35 1.58
N ARG A 147 -7.20 6.74 0.58
CA ARG A 147 -7.30 7.20 -0.81
C ARG A 147 -7.75 6.06 -1.72
N MET A 148 -8.87 6.24 -2.39
CA MET A 148 -9.36 5.30 -3.39
C MET A 148 -9.01 5.80 -4.80
N SER A 149 -8.33 4.96 -5.57
CA SER A 149 -8.05 5.24 -6.98
C SER A 149 -9.32 5.02 -7.81
N LEU A 150 -9.81 6.07 -8.45
CA LEU A 150 -10.99 6.01 -9.31
C LEU A 150 -10.59 6.31 -10.75
N ASN A 151 -11.11 5.51 -11.66
CA ASN A 151 -11.04 5.69 -13.12
C ASN A 151 -12.41 5.38 -13.73
N PRO A 152 -12.69 5.84 -14.95
CA PRO A 152 -13.90 5.43 -15.66
C PRO A 152 -14.03 3.91 -15.74
N GLU A 153 -15.26 3.40 -15.66
CA GLU A 153 -15.57 1.96 -15.67
C GLU A 153 -14.87 1.22 -16.81
N THR A 154 -14.82 1.83 -18.00
CA THR A 154 -14.14 1.25 -19.17
C THR A 154 -12.65 1.00 -18.93
N ILE A 155 -11.97 1.93 -18.23
CA ILE A 155 -10.55 1.81 -17.88
C ILE A 155 -10.36 0.74 -16.83
N ILE A 156 -11.20 0.73 -15.79
CA ILE A 156 -11.13 -0.30 -14.74
C ILE A 156 -11.27 -1.69 -15.35
N ARG A 157 -12.25 -1.90 -16.22
CA ARG A 157 -12.49 -3.20 -16.83
C ARG A 157 -11.45 -3.67 -17.83
N LYS A 158 -10.87 -2.75 -18.62
CA LYS A 158 -9.98 -3.11 -19.74
C LYS A 158 -8.50 -2.98 -19.42
N VAL A 159 -8.15 -2.19 -18.42
CA VAL A 159 -6.76 -1.79 -18.15
C VAL A 159 -6.33 -2.11 -16.71
N GLU A 160 -7.22 -1.96 -15.72
CA GLU A 160 -6.91 -2.28 -14.32
C GLU A 160 -7.33 -3.70 -13.95
N LEU A 161 -6.80 -4.67 -14.67
CA LEU A 161 -7.18 -6.08 -14.54
C LEU A 161 -6.88 -6.61 -13.13
N GLY A 162 -7.81 -7.38 -12.57
CA GLY A 162 -7.68 -7.99 -11.24
C GLY A 162 -7.87 -7.03 -10.07
N THR A 163 -8.46 -5.85 -10.30
CA THR A 163 -8.83 -4.88 -9.26
C THR A 163 -10.34 -4.84 -9.03
N SER A 164 -10.77 -4.21 -7.95
CA SER A 164 -12.20 -4.03 -7.65
C SER A 164 -12.91 -3.17 -8.70
N ARG A 165 -14.19 -3.42 -8.95
CA ARG A 165 -15.00 -2.67 -9.89
C ARG A 165 -15.33 -1.27 -9.36
N LEU A 166 -15.72 -0.35 -10.24
CA LEU A 166 -15.98 1.04 -9.86
C LEU A 166 -17.03 1.17 -8.75
N ASN A 167 -18.15 0.48 -8.86
CA ASN A 167 -19.19 0.50 -7.83
C ASN A 167 -18.70 -0.01 -6.47
N GLN A 168 -17.89 -1.07 -6.44
CA GLN A 168 -17.29 -1.61 -5.21
C GLN A 168 -16.34 -0.56 -4.57
N ARG A 169 -15.52 0.12 -5.38
CA ARG A 169 -14.63 1.18 -4.88
C ARG A 169 -15.40 2.36 -4.30
N ILE A 170 -16.51 2.74 -4.94
CA ILE A 170 -17.37 3.83 -4.44
C ILE A 170 -18.04 3.42 -3.12
N MET A 171 -18.56 2.19 -3.02
CA MET A 171 -19.14 1.68 -1.78
C MET A 171 -18.08 1.62 -0.65
N ALA A 172 -16.89 1.16 -0.95
CA ALA A 172 -15.79 1.13 0.01
C ALA A 172 -15.40 2.55 0.47
N LEU A 173 -15.33 3.51 -0.45
CA LEU A 173 -15.02 4.89 -0.11
C LEU A 173 -16.09 5.49 0.81
N ASN A 174 -17.36 5.28 0.52
CA ASN A 174 -18.47 5.74 1.37
C ASN A 174 -18.38 5.10 2.76
N ALA A 175 -18.19 3.78 2.85
CA ALA A 175 -18.06 3.09 4.13
C ALA A 175 -16.86 3.60 4.96
N MET A 176 -15.73 3.94 4.33
CA MET A 176 -14.60 4.56 5.01
C MET A 176 -14.88 5.99 5.46
N CYS A 177 -15.67 6.77 4.70
CA CYS A 177 -16.11 8.08 5.14
C CYS A 177 -17.08 8.01 6.33
N ASP A 178 -17.96 7.03 6.35
CA ASP A 178 -18.91 6.81 7.46
C ASP A 178 -18.21 6.34 8.73
N ALA A 179 -17.09 5.64 8.59
CA ALA A 179 -16.26 5.17 9.70
C ALA A 179 -15.35 6.27 10.32
N GLY A 180 -15.26 7.48 9.70
CA GLY A 180 -14.49 8.64 10.18
C GLY A 180 -13.14 8.75 9.52
#